data_50746434eb1b18772a74c663629a1b3a
#
_entry.id   50746434eb1b18772a74c663629a1b3a
#
_cell.length_a   1.000
_cell.length_b   1.000
_cell.length_c   1.000
_cell.angle_alpha   90.00
_cell.angle_beta   90.00
_cell.angle_gamma   90.00
#
_symmetry.space_group_name_H-M   'P 1'
#
loop_
_entity.id
_entity.type
_entity.pdbx_description
1 polymer ?
#
loop_
_entity_poly.entity_id
_entity_poly.type
_entity_poly.pdbx_seq_one_letter_code
_entity_poly.pdbx_strand_id
1 'polypeptide(L)'
;MAHLSTILERTAQRRPEATALISDELTMSYPQLNAAANQFARVLADHGVGKGDRVVLNSINSPYFVVAAYAVFKLGAVLSPANPQSTGPELAYFLRDSGAKAFVAHPALAKPSADAFNHLGGGEEETPAPEAPIGLSLGPVDPSTPGADRFTDALALAAQADDTNLGTAVEESDNALILYTSGTTGNPKGAVLDHHAAIWAGLSLGLSTGLHEGERVLMIAPMYHSAPLTNVLFPTILAAGAIVIRPTFDPQDALNAIEKHKCTFTFAVPTMLALMLRVPNVESIDVSSMQRIFYGAAPMPGSLVTRVIDAFPNARLTQGTGLTEGGPGGAVLTHEEILERPWASGRGANPNGVYRIVDPEGNDVAEGEVGEMILKSESMMKGYWNKPEETAKTIRDGWLHTGDLAKRESDGFMTLVDRMKDMIISGGKNIYSAEVENAVSGHPGVLDVAVVGDLHEVYGETVVAVVVPADPENPPTLESIREHAAQTLAKFKLPRKVLYRDIPRNPSGKILKHRLRDAVRSESAGE
;
A
#
# COMPACT_ATOMS: atom_id res chain seq x y z
N MET A 1 -21.74 -0.87 18.89
CA MET A 1 -20.54 -1.60 18.47
C MET A 1 -19.56 -0.62 17.84
N ALA A 2 -18.30 -0.95 17.69
CA ALA A 2 -17.30 -0.03 17.15
C ALA A 2 -17.22 -0.20 15.63
N HIS A 3 -17.51 0.85 14.88
CA HIS A 3 -17.26 0.92 13.44
C HIS A 3 -16.53 2.24 13.10
N LEU A 4 -15.93 2.35 11.93
CA LEU A 4 -15.03 3.45 11.59
C LEU A 4 -15.66 4.83 11.78
N SER A 5 -16.93 5.02 11.42
CA SER A 5 -17.60 6.32 11.61
C SER A 5 -17.78 6.68 13.10
N THR A 6 -18.09 5.72 13.98
CA THR A 6 -18.20 6.00 15.43
C THR A 6 -16.86 6.33 16.06
N ILE A 7 -15.74 5.88 15.50
CA ILE A 7 -14.40 6.29 15.97
C ILE A 7 -14.23 7.80 15.75
N LEU A 8 -14.55 8.31 14.56
CA LEU A 8 -14.47 9.74 14.27
C LEU A 8 -15.42 10.56 15.19
N GLU A 9 -16.67 10.13 15.32
CA GLU A 9 -17.67 10.80 16.16
C GLU A 9 -17.24 10.90 17.62
N ARG A 10 -16.75 9.78 18.17
CA ARG A 10 -16.25 9.75 19.56
C ARG A 10 -14.99 10.60 19.73
N THR A 11 -14.10 10.62 18.76
CA THR A 11 -12.90 11.44 18.81
C THR A 11 -13.25 12.93 18.74
N ALA A 12 -14.20 13.32 17.87
CA ALA A 12 -14.71 14.68 17.79
C ALA A 12 -15.34 15.17 19.11
N GLN A 13 -16.04 14.27 19.82
CA GLN A 13 -16.60 14.59 21.15
C GLN A 13 -15.55 14.64 22.24
N ARG A 14 -14.57 13.71 22.23
CA ARG A 14 -13.54 13.58 23.26
C ARG A 14 -12.48 14.67 23.17
N ARG A 15 -12.16 15.14 21.97
CA ARG A 15 -11.09 16.10 21.68
C ARG A 15 -11.56 17.20 20.71
N PRO A 16 -12.54 18.02 21.10
CA PRO A 16 -13.15 19.02 20.20
C PRO A 16 -12.16 20.10 19.74
N GLU A 17 -11.13 20.40 20.51
CA GLU A 17 -10.12 21.39 20.18
C GLU A 17 -8.93 20.83 19.39
N ALA A 18 -8.87 19.49 19.24
CA ALA A 18 -7.74 18.88 18.56
C ALA A 18 -7.84 19.07 17.02
N THR A 19 -6.70 19.38 16.41
CA THR A 19 -6.57 19.42 14.97
C THR A 19 -6.59 17.99 14.43
N ALA A 20 -7.41 17.73 13.41
CA ALA A 20 -7.50 16.45 12.72
C ALA A 20 -6.66 16.43 11.44
N LEU A 21 -6.85 17.42 10.57
CA LEU A 21 -6.22 17.47 9.25
C LEU A 21 -5.52 18.82 9.05
N ILE A 22 -4.35 18.77 8.44
CA ILE A 22 -3.54 19.92 8.04
C ILE A 22 -3.12 19.71 6.58
N SER A 23 -3.40 20.68 5.73
CA SER A 23 -2.88 20.77 4.36
C SER A 23 -2.48 22.21 4.07
N ASP A 24 -1.94 22.47 2.87
CA ASP A 24 -1.65 23.86 2.45
C ASP A 24 -2.93 24.68 2.22
N GLU A 25 -4.05 24.01 1.91
CA GLU A 25 -5.34 24.64 1.59
C GLU A 25 -6.18 24.92 2.83
N LEU A 26 -6.16 24.01 3.80
CA LEU A 26 -7.02 24.12 4.98
C LEU A 26 -6.48 23.36 6.18
N THR A 27 -6.98 23.76 7.35
CA THR A 27 -6.84 23.03 8.61
C THR A 27 -8.24 22.72 9.18
N MET A 28 -8.49 21.47 9.58
CA MET A 28 -9.75 21.06 10.19
C MET A 28 -9.52 20.54 11.61
N SER A 29 -10.39 20.93 12.54
CA SER A 29 -10.54 20.23 13.83
C SER A 29 -11.33 18.92 13.65
N TYR A 30 -11.34 18.06 14.68
CA TYR A 30 -12.15 16.83 14.66
C TYR A 30 -13.66 17.09 14.52
N PRO A 31 -14.28 18.08 15.19
CA PRO A 31 -15.68 18.45 14.94
C PRO A 31 -15.93 18.91 13.51
N GLN A 32 -15.02 19.70 12.92
CA GLN A 32 -15.15 20.15 11.54
C GLN A 32 -15.05 18.98 10.53
N LEU A 33 -14.11 18.05 10.75
CA LEU A 33 -14.02 16.83 9.94
C LEU A 33 -15.29 15.98 10.05
N ASN A 34 -15.81 15.80 11.27
CA ASN A 34 -17.03 15.04 11.50
C ASN A 34 -18.24 15.70 10.83
N ALA A 35 -18.40 17.02 10.96
CA ALA A 35 -19.45 17.80 10.31
C ALA A 35 -19.36 17.69 8.77
N ALA A 36 -18.20 17.90 8.19
CA ALA A 36 -17.98 17.77 6.75
C ALA A 36 -18.31 16.35 6.23
N ALA A 37 -17.92 15.31 6.99
CA ALA A 37 -18.25 13.93 6.65
C ALA A 37 -19.77 13.66 6.74
N ASN A 38 -20.48 14.25 7.72
CA ASN A 38 -21.94 14.16 7.82
C ASN A 38 -22.64 14.82 6.62
N GLN A 39 -22.21 16.02 6.27
CA GLN A 39 -22.73 16.79 5.13
C GLN A 39 -22.51 16.04 3.82
N PHE A 40 -21.31 15.53 3.58
CA PHE A 40 -21.01 14.77 2.36
C PHE A 40 -21.78 13.43 2.32
N ALA A 41 -22.00 12.78 3.47
CA ALA A 41 -22.80 11.56 3.54
C ALA A 41 -24.25 11.81 3.12
N ARG A 42 -24.83 12.97 3.48
CA ARG A 42 -26.18 13.35 3.00
C ARG A 42 -26.22 13.56 1.50
N VAL A 43 -25.19 14.19 0.93
CA VAL A 43 -25.11 14.31 -0.55
C VAL A 43 -25.09 12.93 -1.20
N LEU A 44 -24.32 11.99 -0.69
CA LEU A 44 -24.32 10.61 -1.19
C LEU A 44 -25.69 9.96 -1.05
N ALA A 45 -26.36 10.12 0.11
CA ALA A 45 -27.69 9.55 0.38
C ALA A 45 -28.75 10.15 -0.54
N ASP A 46 -28.76 11.46 -0.77
CA ASP A 46 -29.69 12.16 -1.68
C ASP A 46 -29.52 11.69 -3.13
N HIS A 47 -28.34 11.18 -3.48
CA HIS A 47 -28.05 10.54 -4.75
C HIS A 47 -28.24 9.02 -4.71
N GLY A 48 -28.92 8.48 -3.70
CA GLY A 48 -29.36 7.09 -3.61
C GLY A 48 -28.29 6.10 -3.11
N VAL A 49 -27.18 6.57 -2.54
CA VAL A 49 -26.19 5.69 -1.89
C VAL A 49 -26.66 5.34 -0.48
N GLY A 50 -26.71 4.05 -0.18
CA GLY A 50 -27.13 3.54 1.13
C GLY A 50 -26.19 2.47 1.67
N LYS A 51 -26.61 1.81 2.76
CA LYS A 51 -25.87 0.73 3.40
C LYS A 51 -25.57 -0.40 2.43
N GLY A 52 -24.31 -0.82 2.38
CA GLY A 52 -23.83 -1.90 1.51
C GLY A 52 -23.57 -1.50 0.06
N ASP A 53 -23.92 -0.27 -0.36
CA ASP A 53 -23.56 0.24 -1.68
C ASP A 53 -22.04 0.54 -1.75
N ARG A 54 -21.46 0.41 -2.94
CA ARG A 54 -20.04 0.66 -3.16
C ARG A 54 -19.85 2.05 -3.74
N VAL A 55 -18.87 2.76 -3.20
CA VAL A 55 -18.42 4.07 -3.68
C VAL A 55 -16.96 3.95 -4.09
N VAL A 56 -16.68 4.13 -5.38
CA VAL A 56 -15.31 4.23 -5.87
C VAL A 56 -14.83 5.66 -5.68
N LEU A 57 -13.68 5.82 -5.04
CA LEU A 57 -13.05 7.12 -4.79
C LEU A 57 -11.73 7.22 -5.54
N ASN A 58 -11.65 8.06 -6.57
CA ASN A 58 -10.44 8.38 -7.31
C ASN A 58 -9.90 9.74 -6.89
N SER A 59 -8.95 9.75 -5.96
CA SER A 59 -8.42 10.99 -5.39
C SER A 59 -6.93 10.89 -5.07
N ILE A 60 -6.21 11.99 -5.27
CA ILE A 60 -4.90 12.19 -4.64
C ILE A 60 -5.08 12.29 -3.12
N ASN A 61 -3.99 12.30 -2.37
CA ASN A 61 -4.07 12.63 -0.95
C ASN A 61 -4.62 14.04 -0.78
N SER A 62 -5.74 14.16 -0.09
CA SER A 62 -6.37 15.45 0.22
C SER A 62 -7.21 15.35 1.50
N PRO A 63 -7.50 16.47 2.17
CA PRO A 63 -8.46 16.46 3.28
C PRO A 63 -9.82 15.90 2.86
N TYR A 64 -10.23 16.16 1.64
CA TYR A 64 -11.52 15.71 1.10
C TYR A 64 -11.55 14.21 0.77
N PHE A 65 -10.39 13.56 0.56
CA PHE A 65 -10.32 12.09 0.57
C PHE A 65 -10.80 11.54 1.91
N VAL A 66 -10.32 12.13 3.02
CA VAL A 66 -10.70 11.70 4.37
C VAL A 66 -12.18 11.98 4.64
N VAL A 67 -12.67 13.16 4.26
CA VAL A 67 -14.09 13.52 4.36
C VAL A 67 -14.96 12.51 3.62
N ALA A 68 -14.65 12.22 2.35
CA ALA A 68 -15.42 11.28 1.53
C ALA A 68 -15.36 9.84 2.09
N ALA A 69 -14.20 9.39 2.56
CA ALA A 69 -14.05 8.07 3.17
C ALA A 69 -14.96 7.91 4.40
N TYR A 70 -14.93 8.89 5.32
CA TYR A 70 -15.78 8.85 6.50
C TYR A 70 -17.28 9.04 6.18
N ALA A 71 -17.61 9.82 5.16
CA ALA A 71 -18.99 9.94 4.67
C ALA A 71 -19.54 8.59 4.20
N VAL A 72 -18.75 7.82 3.45
CA VAL A 72 -19.12 6.46 3.01
C VAL A 72 -19.35 5.55 4.23
N PHE A 73 -18.44 5.57 5.22
CA PHE A 73 -18.60 4.76 6.43
C PHE A 73 -19.81 5.17 7.28
N LYS A 74 -20.18 6.46 7.30
CA LYS A 74 -21.37 6.96 8.03
C LYS A 74 -22.68 6.45 7.43
N LEU A 75 -22.70 6.13 6.15
CA LEU A 75 -23.84 5.50 5.48
C LEU A 75 -23.86 3.97 5.62
N GLY A 76 -22.80 3.36 6.17
CA GLY A 76 -22.60 1.91 6.11
C GLY A 76 -22.36 1.41 4.69
N ALA A 77 -21.96 2.30 3.80
CA ALA A 77 -21.54 1.98 2.44
C ALA A 77 -20.07 1.51 2.42
N VAL A 78 -19.64 0.94 1.30
CA VAL A 78 -18.32 0.33 1.14
C VAL A 78 -17.43 1.22 0.29
N LEU A 79 -16.31 1.66 0.85
CA LEU A 79 -15.32 2.47 0.14
C LEU A 79 -14.41 1.59 -0.72
N SER A 80 -14.26 1.95 -1.98
CA SER A 80 -13.28 1.35 -2.89
C SER A 80 -12.34 2.45 -3.44
N PRO A 81 -11.21 2.72 -2.78
CA PRO A 81 -10.29 3.74 -3.25
C PRO A 81 -9.52 3.25 -4.47
N ALA A 82 -9.46 4.07 -5.52
CA ALA A 82 -8.76 3.78 -6.76
C ALA A 82 -7.37 4.44 -6.78
N ASN A 83 -6.46 3.86 -7.56
CA ASN A 83 -5.15 4.45 -7.80
C ASN A 83 -5.30 5.73 -8.65
N PRO A 84 -4.81 6.90 -8.18
CA PRO A 84 -4.87 8.15 -8.94
C PRO A 84 -4.20 8.11 -10.32
N GLN A 85 -3.31 7.16 -10.55
CA GLN A 85 -2.63 6.96 -11.84
C GLN A 85 -3.39 6.00 -12.77
N SER A 86 -4.55 5.48 -12.35
CA SER A 86 -5.35 4.59 -13.18
C SER A 86 -5.88 5.32 -14.41
N THR A 87 -5.82 4.62 -15.54
CA THR A 87 -6.43 5.04 -16.81
C THR A 87 -7.95 4.89 -16.79
N GLY A 88 -8.64 5.51 -17.76
CA GLY A 88 -10.10 5.35 -17.89
C GLY A 88 -10.57 3.89 -17.94
N PRO A 89 -9.98 3.02 -18.79
CA PRO A 89 -10.31 1.58 -18.82
C PRO A 89 -10.10 0.86 -17.48
N GLU A 90 -9.01 1.16 -16.75
CA GLU A 90 -8.76 0.56 -15.43
C GLU A 90 -9.79 1.03 -14.39
N LEU A 91 -10.14 2.31 -14.39
CA LEU A 91 -11.20 2.83 -13.53
C LEU A 91 -12.55 2.21 -13.88
N ALA A 92 -12.87 2.06 -15.16
CA ALA A 92 -14.08 1.38 -15.62
C ALA A 92 -14.15 -0.06 -15.13
N TYR A 93 -13.02 -0.77 -15.08
CA TYR A 93 -12.96 -2.11 -14.48
C TYR A 93 -13.36 -2.07 -13.00
N PHE A 94 -12.80 -1.16 -12.19
CA PHE A 94 -13.15 -1.05 -10.76
C PHE A 94 -14.63 -0.72 -10.55
N LEU A 95 -15.18 0.17 -11.38
CA LEU A 95 -16.61 0.53 -11.32
C LEU A 95 -17.53 -0.67 -11.63
N ARG A 96 -17.19 -1.46 -12.66
CA ARG A 96 -17.97 -2.66 -13.02
C ARG A 96 -17.81 -3.78 -12.01
N ASP A 97 -16.57 -4.16 -11.66
CA ASP A 97 -16.29 -5.30 -10.78
C ASP A 97 -16.86 -5.07 -9.37
N SER A 98 -16.76 -3.84 -8.84
CA SER A 98 -17.37 -3.50 -7.55
C SER A 98 -18.89 -3.33 -7.64
N GLY A 99 -19.44 -3.07 -8.82
CA GLY A 99 -20.82 -2.65 -9.00
C GLY A 99 -21.08 -1.32 -8.28
N ALA A 100 -20.20 -0.33 -8.50
CA ALA A 100 -20.24 0.95 -7.81
C ALA A 100 -21.54 1.71 -8.07
N LYS A 101 -22.15 2.21 -6.99
CA LYS A 101 -23.34 3.08 -7.04
C LYS A 101 -22.95 4.55 -7.29
N ALA A 102 -21.81 4.98 -6.74
CA ALA A 102 -21.26 6.31 -6.97
C ALA A 102 -19.76 6.25 -7.30
N PHE A 103 -19.34 7.20 -8.12
CA PHE A 103 -17.96 7.44 -8.46
C PHE A 103 -17.57 8.86 -8.05
N VAL A 104 -16.72 8.98 -7.04
CA VAL A 104 -16.26 10.28 -6.50
C VAL A 104 -14.86 10.54 -7.02
N ALA A 105 -14.67 11.67 -7.70
CA ALA A 105 -13.39 12.04 -8.31
C ALA A 105 -12.83 13.34 -7.75
N HIS A 106 -11.53 13.39 -7.52
CA HIS A 106 -10.82 14.64 -7.27
C HIS A 106 -10.74 15.46 -8.57
N PRO A 107 -10.93 16.80 -8.55
CA PRO A 107 -10.94 17.62 -9.77
C PRO A 107 -9.68 17.46 -10.63
N ALA A 108 -8.49 17.32 -10.03
CA ALA A 108 -7.25 17.07 -10.75
C ALA A 108 -7.23 15.75 -11.55
N LEU A 109 -8.15 14.82 -11.26
CA LEU A 109 -8.29 13.51 -11.89
C LEU A 109 -9.57 13.41 -12.71
N ALA A 110 -10.24 14.53 -12.99
CA ALA A 110 -11.52 14.55 -13.69
C ALA A 110 -11.44 13.93 -15.09
N LYS A 111 -10.37 14.19 -15.84
CA LYS A 111 -10.20 13.65 -17.20
C LYS A 111 -10.16 12.11 -17.25
N PRO A 112 -9.25 11.39 -16.58
CA PRO A 112 -9.27 9.92 -16.56
C PRO A 112 -10.54 9.37 -15.92
N SER A 113 -11.12 10.08 -14.94
CA SER A 113 -12.38 9.67 -14.30
C SER A 113 -13.57 9.80 -15.26
N ALA A 114 -13.66 10.84 -16.04
CA ALA A 114 -14.69 10.99 -17.08
C ALA A 114 -14.54 9.97 -18.20
N ASP A 115 -13.30 9.66 -18.58
CA ASP A 115 -13.01 8.65 -19.59
C ASP A 115 -13.47 7.25 -19.16
N ALA A 116 -13.45 6.94 -17.86
CA ALA A 116 -13.97 5.68 -17.33
C ALA A 116 -15.41 5.40 -17.73
N PHE A 117 -16.28 6.43 -17.77
CA PHE A 117 -17.68 6.27 -18.17
C PHE A 117 -17.83 5.83 -19.64
N ASN A 118 -16.87 6.19 -20.51
CA ASN A 118 -16.87 5.79 -21.92
C ASN A 118 -16.54 4.30 -22.09
N HIS A 119 -15.90 3.69 -21.10
CA HIS A 119 -15.49 2.29 -21.08
C HIS A 119 -16.39 1.37 -20.24
N LEU A 120 -17.48 1.87 -19.67
CA LEU A 120 -18.40 1.05 -18.88
C LEU A 120 -19.12 -0.04 -19.69
N GLY A 121 -19.35 0.18 -20.99
CA GLY A 121 -20.04 -0.77 -21.89
C GLY A 121 -19.15 -1.83 -22.55
N GLY A 122 -17.84 -1.88 -22.27
CA GLY A 122 -16.87 -2.70 -22.99
C GLY A 122 -16.46 -4.00 -22.30
N GLY A 123 -17.35 -4.77 -21.73
CA GLY A 123 -17.06 -6.11 -21.19
C GLY A 123 -17.19 -7.19 -22.25
N GLU A 124 -16.30 -8.20 -22.28
CA GLU A 124 -16.36 -9.37 -23.18
C GLU A 124 -17.48 -10.37 -22.81
N GLU A 125 -18.23 -10.16 -21.73
CA GLU A 125 -19.32 -11.03 -21.32
C GLU A 125 -20.70 -10.41 -21.65
N GLU A 126 -21.66 -11.26 -22.06
CA GLU A 126 -23.07 -10.96 -22.36
C GLU A 126 -23.88 -10.45 -21.13
N THR A 127 -23.23 -9.91 -20.12
CA THR A 127 -23.90 -9.28 -18.97
C THR A 127 -24.38 -7.88 -19.37
N PRO A 128 -25.65 -7.52 -19.06
CA PRO A 128 -26.12 -6.17 -19.28
C PRO A 128 -25.16 -5.18 -18.61
N ALA A 129 -24.81 -4.11 -19.33
CA ALA A 129 -23.98 -3.06 -18.77
C ALA A 129 -24.60 -2.60 -17.42
N PRO A 130 -23.84 -2.59 -16.32
CA PRO A 130 -24.39 -2.10 -15.05
C PRO A 130 -24.88 -0.67 -15.22
N GLU A 131 -25.89 -0.28 -14.45
CA GLU A 131 -26.33 1.11 -14.39
C GLU A 131 -25.10 1.99 -14.10
N ALA A 132 -24.92 3.04 -14.90
CA ALA A 132 -23.76 3.91 -14.75
C ALA A 132 -23.75 4.54 -13.34
N PRO A 133 -22.62 4.53 -12.63
CA PRO A 133 -22.54 5.14 -11.30
C PRO A 133 -22.78 6.64 -11.39
N ILE A 134 -23.28 7.22 -10.30
CA ILE A 134 -23.45 8.65 -10.16
C ILE A 134 -22.06 9.29 -10.06
N GLY A 135 -21.78 10.26 -10.93
CA GLY A 135 -20.53 11.01 -10.91
C GLY A 135 -20.58 12.19 -9.94
N LEU A 136 -19.71 12.21 -8.96
CA LEU A 136 -19.54 13.28 -7.99
C LEU A 136 -18.08 13.75 -7.98
N SER A 137 -17.83 15.03 -7.68
CA SER A 137 -16.47 15.56 -7.55
C SER A 137 -16.21 16.18 -6.18
N LEU A 138 -14.94 16.13 -5.78
CA LEU A 138 -14.42 16.77 -4.57
C LEU A 138 -14.03 18.23 -4.86
N GLY A 139 -14.99 19.01 -5.31
CA GLY A 139 -14.86 20.40 -5.72
C GLY A 139 -15.14 20.63 -7.21
N PRO A 140 -15.07 21.89 -7.67
CA PRO A 140 -15.43 22.24 -9.04
C PRO A 140 -14.48 21.61 -10.06
N VAL A 141 -15.05 20.97 -11.08
CA VAL A 141 -14.32 20.48 -12.25
C VAL A 141 -14.29 21.60 -13.29
N ASP A 142 -13.13 21.84 -13.90
CA ASP A 142 -13.00 22.80 -15.00
C ASP A 142 -13.94 22.43 -16.15
N PRO A 143 -14.89 23.29 -16.53
CA PRO A 143 -15.86 23.00 -17.60
C PRO A 143 -15.23 22.68 -18.97
N SER A 144 -13.97 23.07 -19.18
CA SER A 144 -13.23 22.72 -20.39
C SER A 144 -12.69 21.28 -20.40
N THR A 145 -12.72 20.59 -19.25
CA THR A 145 -12.30 19.21 -19.16
C THR A 145 -13.32 18.31 -19.88
N PRO A 146 -12.90 17.46 -20.83
CA PRO A 146 -13.80 16.53 -21.50
C PRO A 146 -14.55 15.63 -20.50
N GLY A 147 -15.88 15.67 -20.54
CA GLY A 147 -16.75 14.92 -19.64
C GLY A 147 -16.92 15.52 -18.25
N ALA A 148 -16.60 16.81 -18.06
CA ALA A 148 -16.85 17.54 -16.80
C ALA A 148 -18.34 17.51 -16.39
N ASP A 149 -19.25 17.50 -17.36
CA ASP A 149 -20.69 17.41 -17.19
C ASP A 149 -21.17 16.10 -16.54
N ARG A 150 -20.31 15.10 -16.43
CA ARG A 150 -20.59 13.84 -15.73
C ARG A 150 -20.47 13.95 -14.22
N PHE A 151 -19.90 15.05 -13.72
CA PHE A 151 -19.64 15.24 -12.29
C PHE A 151 -20.43 16.41 -11.72
N THR A 152 -21.09 16.14 -10.60
CA THR A 152 -21.71 17.17 -9.75
C THR A 152 -20.73 17.53 -8.64
N ASP A 153 -20.51 18.81 -8.39
CA ASP A 153 -19.68 19.29 -7.27
C ASP A 153 -20.35 18.95 -5.93
N ALA A 154 -19.89 17.84 -5.33
CA ALA A 154 -20.47 17.36 -4.09
C ALA A 154 -20.06 18.21 -2.87
N LEU A 155 -18.94 18.95 -2.92
CA LEU A 155 -18.56 19.85 -1.82
C LEU A 155 -19.47 21.09 -1.79
N ALA A 156 -19.84 21.62 -2.95
CA ALA A 156 -20.78 22.74 -3.03
C ALA A 156 -22.17 22.36 -2.49
N LEU A 157 -22.64 21.12 -2.77
CA LEU A 157 -23.87 20.61 -2.21
C LEU A 157 -23.74 20.34 -0.70
N ALA A 158 -22.65 19.72 -0.26
CA ALA A 158 -22.40 19.39 1.13
C ALA A 158 -22.39 20.65 2.03
N ALA A 159 -21.86 21.76 1.56
CA ALA A 159 -21.84 23.02 2.31
C ALA A 159 -23.22 23.52 2.75
N GLN A 160 -24.31 22.99 2.16
CA GLN A 160 -25.70 23.35 2.46
C GLN A 160 -26.45 22.26 3.23
N ALA A 161 -25.83 21.10 3.41
CA ALA A 161 -26.45 19.97 4.07
C ALA A 161 -26.32 20.05 5.60
N ASP A 162 -27.20 19.38 6.31
CA ASP A 162 -27.15 19.25 7.77
C ASP A 162 -25.86 18.51 8.21
N ASP A 163 -25.19 19.04 9.22
CA ASP A 163 -23.91 18.55 9.74
C ASP A 163 -24.03 17.58 10.94
N THR A 164 -25.25 17.29 11.40
CA THR A 164 -25.50 16.37 12.52
C THR A 164 -25.26 14.89 12.12
N ASN A 165 -24.92 14.06 13.11
CA ASN A 165 -24.69 12.62 12.85
C ASN A 165 -25.93 11.92 12.27
N LEU A 166 -25.71 11.03 11.31
CA LEU A 166 -26.80 10.36 10.57
C LEU A 166 -27.54 9.31 11.39
N GLY A 167 -26.86 8.66 12.36
CA GLY A 167 -27.45 7.58 13.16
C GLY A 167 -27.73 6.28 12.38
N THR A 168 -27.05 6.06 11.25
CA THR A 168 -27.19 4.83 10.46
C THR A 168 -26.78 3.61 11.29
N ALA A 169 -27.57 2.56 11.25
CA ALA A 169 -27.27 1.29 11.91
C ALA A 169 -26.20 0.53 11.14
N VAL A 170 -24.94 0.68 11.56
CA VAL A 170 -23.78 0.00 11.00
C VAL A 170 -23.26 -1.02 12.00
N GLU A 171 -23.01 -2.25 11.55
CA GLU A 171 -22.43 -3.32 12.34
C GLU A 171 -20.92 -3.38 12.08
N GLU A 172 -20.13 -3.87 13.06
CA GLU A 172 -18.67 -4.03 12.86
C GLU A 172 -18.33 -5.08 11.80
N SER A 173 -19.23 -6.03 11.55
CA SER A 173 -19.10 -7.05 10.50
C SER A 173 -19.59 -6.60 9.11
N ASP A 174 -20.15 -5.39 8.98
CA ASP A 174 -20.47 -4.84 7.67
C ASP A 174 -19.21 -4.56 6.87
N ASN A 175 -19.25 -4.78 5.56
CA ASN A 175 -18.11 -4.48 4.69
C ASN A 175 -17.82 -2.98 4.70
N ALA A 176 -16.56 -2.61 4.91
CA ALA A 176 -16.13 -1.21 4.94
C ALA A 176 -15.29 -0.83 3.73
N LEU A 177 -14.45 -1.76 3.24
CA LEU A 177 -13.46 -1.50 2.20
C LEU A 177 -13.46 -2.61 1.15
N ILE A 178 -13.26 -2.24 -0.10
CA ILE A 178 -12.79 -3.11 -1.18
C ILE A 178 -11.48 -2.55 -1.70
N LEU A 179 -10.38 -3.24 -1.40
CA LEU A 179 -9.03 -2.79 -1.75
C LEU A 179 -8.50 -3.63 -2.92
N TYR A 180 -8.39 -3.02 -4.10
CA TYR A 180 -7.93 -3.72 -5.29
C TYR A 180 -6.42 -3.95 -5.24
N THR A 181 -6.02 -5.23 -5.37
CA THR A 181 -4.62 -5.64 -5.46
C THR A 181 -4.31 -6.06 -6.90
N SER A 182 -3.10 -5.73 -7.35
CA SER A 182 -2.62 -6.21 -8.65
C SER A 182 -2.45 -7.73 -8.59
N GLY A 183 -3.41 -8.46 -9.11
CA GLY A 183 -3.34 -9.91 -9.27
C GLY A 183 -2.11 -10.31 -10.09
N THR A 184 -1.62 -11.52 -9.86
CA THR A 184 -0.42 -12.04 -10.56
C THR A 184 -0.73 -12.65 -11.91
N THR A 185 -2.01 -12.87 -12.22
CA THR A 185 -2.49 -13.71 -13.32
C THR A 185 -3.71 -13.14 -14.04
N GLY A 186 -3.95 -11.81 -13.98
CA GLY A 186 -5.12 -11.25 -14.64
C GLY A 186 -5.55 -9.90 -14.05
N ASN A 187 -6.85 -9.62 -14.12
CA ASN A 187 -7.44 -8.39 -13.59
C ASN A 187 -7.23 -8.24 -12.08
N PRO A 188 -7.15 -7.01 -11.56
CA PRO A 188 -7.07 -6.74 -10.13
C PRO A 188 -8.21 -7.42 -9.34
N LYS A 189 -7.91 -7.86 -8.11
CA LYS A 189 -8.88 -8.48 -7.21
C LYS A 189 -9.17 -7.56 -6.03
N GLY A 190 -10.43 -7.36 -5.70
CA GLY A 190 -10.84 -6.53 -4.58
C GLY A 190 -10.87 -7.30 -3.26
N ALA A 191 -9.90 -7.11 -2.38
CA ALA A 191 -9.90 -7.67 -1.03
C ALA A 191 -10.92 -6.94 -0.15
N VAL A 192 -11.85 -7.68 0.46
CA VAL A 192 -12.92 -7.12 1.28
C VAL A 192 -12.52 -7.10 2.75
N LEU A 193 -12.47 -5.91 3.34
CA LEU A 193 -12.32 -5.74 4.78
C LEU A 193 -13.64 -5.21 5.37
N ASP A 194 -14.09 -5.77 6.48
CA ASP A 194 -15.16 -5.19 7.27
C ASP A 194 -14.62 -4.13 8.24
N HIS A 195 -15.51 -3.48 9.00
CA HIS A 195 -15.10 -2.48 9.97
C HIS A 195 -14.24 -3.08 11.09
N HIS A 196 -14.52 -4.33 11.52
CA HIS A 196 -13.73 -5.05 12.51
C HIS A 196 -12.28 -5.20 12.04
N ALA A 197 -12.08 -5.77 10.87
CA ALA A 197 -10.74 -6.00 10.31
C ALA A 197 -9.94 -4.68 10.15
N ALA A 198 -10.59 -3.63 9.64
CA ALA A 198 -9.97 -2.33 9.46
C ALA A 198 -9.56 -1.65 10.79
N ILE A 199 -10.38 -1.77 11.84
CA ILE A 199 -10.09 -1.25 13.18
C ILE A 199 -8.93 -2.03 13.80
N TRP A 200 -8.98 -3.37 13.76
CA TRP A 200 -7.91 -4.21 14.32
C TRP A 200 -6.56 -4.02 13.61
N ALA A 201 -6.57 -3.79 12.29
CA ALA A 201 -5.37 -3.42 11.55
C ALA A 201 -4.73 -2.14 12.16
N GLY A 202 -5.53 -1.10 12.35
CA GLY A 202 -5.08 0.16 12.92
C GLY A 202 -4.61 0.03 14.38
N LEU A 203 -5.37 -0.66 15.23
CA LEU A 203 -5.01 -0.89 16.64
C LEU A 203 -3.71 -1.65 16.77
N SER A 204 -3.56 -2.73 15.99
CA SER A 204 -2.38 -3.58 16.01
C SER A 204 -1.11 -2.81 15.66
N LEU A 205 -1.16 -2.00 14.60
CA LEU A 205 -0.02 -1.19 14.22
C LEU A 205 0.21 -0.02 15.18
N GLY A 206 -0.85 0.63 15.65
CA GLY A 206 -0.75 1.68 16.65
C GLY A 206 0.02 1.21 17.90
N LEU A 207 -0.27 0.00 18.38
CA LEU A 207 0.47 -0.64 19.46
C LEU A 207 1.93 -0.92 19.09
N SER A 208 2.17 -1.49 17.90
CA SER A 208 3.53 -1.86 17.45
C SER A 208 4.44 -0.64 17.25
N THR A 209 3.88 0.49 16.83
CA THR A 209 4.63 1.72 16.57
C THR A 209 4.65 2.68 17.77
N GLY A 210 3.82 2.44 18.78
CA GLY A 210 3.64 3.35 19.92
C GLY A 210 2.95 4.66 19.54
N LEU A 211 2.08 4.64 18.50
CA LEU A 211 1.28 5.80 18.09
C LEU A 211 0.34 6.20 19.22
N HIS A 212 0.29 7.48 19.57
CA HIS A 212 -0.47 7.99 20.70
C HIS A 212 -1.13 9.34 20.42
N GLU A 213 -1.88 9.85 21.38
CA GLU A 213 -2.47 11.20 21.35
C GLU A 213 -1.37 12.28 21.23
N GLY A 214 -1.63 13.30 20.41
CA GLY A 214 -0.71 14.41 20.16
C GLY A 214 0.27 14.18 19.02
N GLU A 215 0.25 13.01 18.37
CA GLU A 215 1.05 12.78 17.18
C GLU A 215 0.69 13.74 16.04
N ARG A 216 1.72 14.14 15.31
CA ARG A 216 1.61 14.85 14.03
C ARG A 216 2.13 13.94 12.93
N VAL A 217 1.20 13.27 12.27
CA VAL A 217 1.49 12.23 11.27
C VAL A 217 1.67 12.85 9.90
N LEU A 218 2.86 12.72 9.33
CA LEU A 218 3.11 13.11 7.94
C LEU A 218 2.57 12.02 6.99
N MET A 219 1.55 12.37 6.21
CA MET A 219 0.92 11.50 5.22
C MET A 219 1.45 11.81 3.82
N ILE A 220 2.54 11.15 3.44
CA ILE A 220 3.17 11.22 2.11
C ILE A 220 2.87 9.99 1.25
N ALA A 221 2.59 8.86 1.89
CA ALA A 221 2.21 7.65 1.18
C ALA A 221 0.75 7.76 0.68
N PRO A 222 0.44 7.18 -0.51
CA PRO A 222 -0.89 7.33 -1.11
C PRO A 222 -2.00 6.67 -0.29
N MET A 223 -2.98 7.43 0.18
CA MET A 223 -4.08 6.96 1.05
C MET A 223 -5.00 5.91 0.40
N TYR A 224 -4.95 5.72 -0.91
CA TYR A 224 -5.73 4.66 -1.55
C TYR A 224 -5.15 3.25 -1.30
N HIS A 225 -3.89 3.13 -0.84
CA HIS A 225 -3.32 1.86 -0.43
C HIS A 225 -3.74 1.45 0.98
N SER A 226 -3.76 0.13 1.20
CA SER A 226 -4.18 -0.45 2.47
C SER A 226 -3.38 0.07 3.67
N ALA A 227 -2.04 0.08 3.61
CA ALA A 227 -1.22 0.45 4.76
C ALA A 227 -1.39 1.92 5.20
N PRO A 228 -1.30 2.96 4.33
CA PRO A 228 -1.60 4.32 4.73
C PRO A 228 -3.03 4.52 5.23
N LEU A 229 -4.00 3.83 4.61
CA LEU A 229 -5.40 3.96 4.98
C LEU A 229 -5.72 3.31 6.33
N THR A 230 -5.42 2.01 6.48
CA THR A 230 -5.85 1.26 7.67
C THR A 230 -4.85 1.37 8.82
N ASN A 231 -3.54 1.36 8.53
CA ASN A 231 -2.49 1.31 9.54
C ASN A 231 -1.99 2.70 9.96
N VAL A 232 -2.33 3.76 9.22
CA VAL A 232 -1.90 5.12 9.56
C VAL A 232 -3.09 6.04 9.80
N LEU A 233 -3.98 6.21 8.81
CA LEU A 233 -5.11 7.14 8.94
C LEU A 233 -6.04 6.75 10.10
N PHE A 234 -6.55 5.52 10.14
CA PHE A 234 -7.55 5.12 11.14
C PHE A 234 -7.03 5.16 12.58
N PRO A 235 -5.83 4.61 12.90
CA PRO A 235 -5.32 4.72 14.27
C PRO A 235 -4.96 6.15 14.66
N THR A 236 -4.55 7.01 13.72
CA THR A 236 -4.33 8.43 14.01
C THR A 236 -5.62 9.13 14.41
N ILE A 237 -6.72 8.87 13.70
CA ILE A 237 -8.05 9.40 14.05
C ILE A 237 -8.48 8.89 15.43
N LEU A 238 -8.29 7.59 15.72
CA LEU A 238 -8.61 6.99 17.01
C LEU A 238 -7.81 7.63 18.17
N ALA A 239 -6.52 7.88 17.93
CA ALA A 239 -5.62 8.51 18.89
C ALA A 239 -5.81 10.03 19.01
N ALA A 240 -6.67 10.66 18.20
CA ALA A 240 -6.82 12.11 18.09
C ALA A 240 -5.52 12.83 17.69
N GLY A 241 -4.70 12.22 16.86
CA GLY A 241 -3.51 12.84 16.25
C GLY A 241 -3.87 13.77 15.10
N ALA A 242 -2.96 14.66 14.71
CA ALA A 242 -3.10 15.51 13.54
C ALA A 242 -2.44 14.85 12.32
N ILE A 243 -3.09 14.92 11.16
CA ILE A 243 -2.57 14.36 9.91
C ILE A 243 -2.16 15.50 8.99
N VAL A 244 -0.86 15.63 8.72
CA VAL A 244 -0.28 16.58 7.78
C VAL A 244 -0.27 15.90 6.40
N ILE A 245 -1.17 16.32 5.52
CA ILE A 245 -1.42 15.70 4.22
C ILE A 245 -0.59 16.37 3.15
N ARG A 246 0.20 15.59 2.41
CA ARG A 246 0.85 16.02 1.18
C ARG A 246 0.16 15.36 -0.02
N PRO A 247 -0.20 16.12 -1.07
CA PRO A 247 -0.98 15.60 -2.21
C PRO A 247 -0.30 14.45 -2.94
N THR A 248 1.02 14.58 -3.11
CA THR A 248 1.91 13.60 -3.73
C THR A 248 3.21 13.55 -2.96
N PHE A 249 3.98 12.48 -3.12
CA PHE A 249 5.31 12.43 -2.56
C PHE A 249 6.30 13.25 -3.39
N ASP A 250 6.90 14.25 -2.76
CA ASP A 250 8.12 14.93 -3.17
C ASP A 250 9.09 14.92 -1.98
N PRO A 251 10.36 14.50 -2.17
CA PRO A 251 11.28 14.31 -1.06
C PRO A 251 11.67 15.63 -0.35
N GLN A 252 11.81 16.73 -1.08
CA GLN A 252 12.11 18.04 -0.49
C GLN A 252 10.91 18.57 0.28
N ASP A 253 9.71 18.48 -0.31
CA ASP A 253 8.46 18.89 0.31
C ASP A 253 8.16 18.09 1.59
N ALA A 254 8.42 16.78 1.58
CA ALA A 254 8.26 15.93 2.76
C ALA A 254 9.15 16.39 3.93
N LEU A 255 10.42 16.69 3.67
CA LEU A 255 11.35 17.20 4.68
C LEU A 255 10.93 18.59 5.19
N ASN A 256 10.56 19.49 4.28
CA ASN A 256 10.04 20.81 4.65
C ASN A 256 8.75 20.71 5.50
N ALA A 257 7.88 19.75 5.20
CA ALA A 257 6.68 19.52 6.00
C ALA A 257 7.01 19.00 7.40
N ILE A 258 8.04 18.14 7.55
CA ILE A 258 8.52 17.72 8.88
C ILE A 258 8.96 18.93 9.69
N GLU A 259 9.82 19.78 9.11
CA GLU A 259 10.33 20.97 9.78
C GLU A 259 9.20 21.96 10.12
N LYS A 260 8.37 22.31 9.13
CA LYS A 260 7.30 23.32 9.25
C LYS A 260 6.24 22.92 10.28
N HIS A 261 5.76 21.68 10.18
CA HIS A 261 4.66 21.20 11.00
C HIS A 261 5.09 20.40 12.22
N LYS A 262 6.43 20.24 12.44
CA LYS A 262 7.00 19.44 13.53
C LYS A 262 6.36 18.04 13.58
N CYS A 263 6.38 17.35 12.44
CA CYS A 263 5.84 16.01 12.33
C CYS A 263 6.61 15.03 13.21
N THR A 264 5.88 14.14 13.88
CA THR A 264 6.44 13.19 14.86
C THR A 264 6.43 11.74 14.38
N PHE A 265 5.56 11.44 13.41
CA PHE A 265 5.36 10.11 12.85
C PHE A 265 5.23 10.17 11.33
N THR A 266 5.76 9.17 10.64
CA THR A 266 5.46 8.93 9.21
C THR A 266 5.46 7.44 8.88
N PHE A 267 4.69 7.06 7.85
CA PHE A 267 4.87 5.82 7.10
C PHE A 267 5.51 6.14 5.76
N ALA A 268 6.58 5.43 5.44
CA ALA A 268 7.26 5.57 4.15
C ALA A 268 7.71 4.20 3.61
N VAL A 269 7.67 4.03 2.30
CA VAL A 269 8.32 2.89 1.67
C VAL A 269 9.83 3.15 1.54
N PRO A 270 10.69 2.11 1.48
CA PRO A 270 12.15 2.30 1.44
C PRO A 270 12.64 3.27 0.37
N THR A 271 12.03 3.28 -0.81
CA THR A 271 12.39 4.21 -1.88
C THR A 271 12.12 5.68 -1.53
N MET A 272 11.05 5.97 -0.79
CA MET A 272 10.77 7.33 -0.32
C MET A 272 11.86 7.79 0.65
N LEU A 273 12.24 6.96 1.61
CA LEU A 273 13.33 7.26 2.54
C LEU A 273 14.65 7.47 1.81
N ALA A 274 14.98 6.60 0.84
CA ALA A 274 16.18 6.74 0.04
C ALA A 274 16.24 8.05 -0.75
N LEU A 275 15.11 8.52 -1.29
CA LEU A 275 15.01 9.78 -2.02
C LEU A 275 15.11 10.98 -1.08
N MET A 276 14.50 10.95 0.10
CA MET A 276 14.63 11.99 1.11
C MET A 276 16.08 12.19 1.53
N LEU A 277 16.86 11.10 1.69
CA LEU A 277 18.29 11.16 2.02
C LEU A 277 19.21 11.64 0.88
N ARG A 278 18.66 11.86 -0.32
CA ARG A 278 19.38 12.43 -1.48
C ARG A 278 19.10 13.90 -1.71
N VAL A 279 18.21 14.47 -0.95
CA VAL A 279 17.90 15.91 -1.04
C VAL A 279 19.17 16.70 -0.72
N PRO A 280 19.58 17.68 -1.57
CA PRO A 280 20.76 18.49 -1.29
C PRO A 280 20.64 19.22 0.06
N ASN A 281 21.70 19.18 0.85
CA ASN A 281 21.78 19.80 2.18
C ASN A 281 20.70 19.31 3.17
N VAL A 282 20.32 18.05 3.07
CA VAL A 282 19.31 17.43 3.95
C VAL A 282 19.67 17.61 5.44
N GLU A 283 20.96 17.65 5.77
CA GLU A 283 21.46 17.88 7.12
C GLU A 283 21.18 19.29 7.68
N SER A 284 20.79 20.24 6.84
CA SER A 284 20.40 21.59 7.26
C SER A 284 18.91 21.71 7.61
N ILE A 285 18.10 20.68 7.30
CA ILE A 285 16.67 20.67 7.57
C ILE A 285 16.40 20.09 8.96
N ASP A 286 15.65 20.80 9.79
CA ASP A 286 15.31 20.37 11.15
C ASP A 286 14.28 19.23 11.16
N VAL A 287 14.78 18.00 11.21
CA VAL A 287 13.96 16.78 11.35
C VAL A 287 13.89 16.26 12.79
N SER A 288 14.36 17.02 13.78
CA SER A 288 14.48 16.62 15.19
C SER A 288 13.15 16.26 15.85
N SER A 289 12.04 16.74 15.30
CA SER A 289 10.68 16.41 15.76
C SER A 289 10.26 14.98 15.41
N MET A 290 10.87 14.35 14.39
CA MET A 290 10.52 13.00 13.96
C MET A 290 10.91 11.98 15.05
N GLN A 291 9.93 11.31 15.61
CA GLN A 291 10.11 10.33 16.70
C GLN A 291 9.88 8.89 16.26
N ARG A 292 9.10 8.68 15.20
CA ARG A 292 8.73 7.34 14.73
C ARG A 292 8.67 7.29 13.22
N ILE A 293 9.35 6.31 12.64
CA ILE A 293 9.27 6.00 11.22
C ILE A 293 8.80 4.54 11.10
N PHE A 294 7.60 4.36 10.61
CA PHE A 294 7.10 3.05 10.18
C PHE A 294 7.46 2.85 8.71
N TYR A 295 8.07 1.72 8.36
CA TYR A 295 8.36 1.40 6.97
C TYR A 295 8.01 -0.04 6.62
N GLY A 296 7.76 -0.30 5.34
CA GLY A 296 7.37 -1.61 4.86
C GLY A 296 6.98 -1.62 3.39
N ALA A 297 6.16 -2.57 2.99
CA ALA A 297 5.69 -2.82 1.62
C ALA A 297 6.78 -3.29 0.64
N ALA A 298 8.06 -3.11 0.95
CA ALA A 298 9.20 -3.60 0.18
C ALA A 298 10.38 -3.90 1.12
N PRO A 299 11.32 -4.76 0.73
CA PRO A 299 12.57 -4.97 1.45
C PRO A 299 13.38 -3.67 1.57
N MET A 300 14.01 -3.44 2.72
CA MET A 300 14.90 -2.31 2.96
C MET A 300 16.32 -2.82 3.21
N PRO A 301 17.31 -2.45 2.37
CA PRO A 301 18.69 -2.84 2.59
C PRO A 301 19.24 -2.32 3.93
N GLY A 302 20.04 -3.13 4.63
CA GLY A 302 20.61 -2.74 5.93
C GLY A 302 21.44 -1.45 5.89
N SER A 303 22.12 -1.20 4.78
CA SER A 303 22.86 0.06 4.55
C SER A 303 21.93 1.29 4.50
N LEU A 304 20.70 1.13 3.98
CA LEU A 304 19.72 2.20 3.99
C LEU A 304 19.15 2.39 5.40
N VAL A 305 18.92 1.30 6.13
CA VAL A 305 18.48 1.36 7.55
C VAL A 305 19.44 2.22 8.36
N THR A 306 20.77 1.95 8.28
CA THR A 306 21.80 2.74 8.99
C THR A 306 21.73 4.22 8.62
N ARG A 307 21.68 4.54 7.32
CA ARG A 307 21.58 5.93 6.85
C ARG A 307 20.33 6.66 7.33
N VAL A 308 19.20 5.96 7.43
CA VAL A 308 17.94 6.55 7.97
C VAL A 308 18.09 6.83 9.46
N ILE A 309 18.70 5.92 10.22
CA ILE A 309 18.99 6.14 11.66
C ILE A 309 19.88 7.36 11.86
N ASP A 310 20.94 7.50 11.07
CA ASP A 310 21.87 8.63 11.15
C ASP A 310 21.17 9.96 10.81
N ALA A 311 20.30 9.97 9.81
CA ALA A 311 19.59 11.18 9.36
C ALA A 311 18.41 11.58 10.28
N PHE A 312 17.80 10.63 10.97
CA PHE A 312 16.68 10.84 11.88
C PHE A 312 17.01 10.32 13.29
N PRO A 313 17.98 10.96 14.00
CA PRO A 313 18.57 10.40 15.23
C PRO A 313 17.58 10.24 16.39
N ASN A 314 16.45 10.96 16.38
CA ASN A 314 15.41 10.86 17.40
C ASN A 314 14.33 9.83 17.02
N ALA A 315 14.37 9.28 15.82
CA ALA A 315 13.31 8.41 15.33
C ALA A 315 13.56 6.95 15.70
N ARG A 316 12.55 6.33 16.28
CA ARG A 316 12.47 4.87 16.42
C ARG A 316 11.87 4.29 15.15
N LEU A 317 12.51 3.28 14.60
CA LEU A 317 12.03 2.60 13.41
C LEU A 317 11.14 1.43 13.80
N THR A 318 10.11 1.19 13.01
CA THR A 318 9.32 -0.06 13.05
C THR A 318 9.20 -0.56 11.62
N GLN A 319 9.51 -1.82 11.39
CA GLN A 319 9.28 -2.45 10.09
C GLN A 319 8.01 -3.27 10.14
N GLY A 320 7.19 -3.16 9.09
CA GLY A 320 6.03 -4.03 8.88
C GLY A 320 6.15 -4.85 7.61
N THR A 321 5.92 -6.15 7.75
CA THR A 321 5.80 -7.09 6.65
C THR A 321 4.36 -7.58 6.58
N GLY A 322 3.71 -7.43 5.44
CA GLY A 322 2.31 -7.82 5.28
C GLY A 322 1.78 -7.60 3.88
N LEU A 323 0.52 -7.91 3.71
CA LEU A 323 -0.20 -7.79 2.44
C LEU A 323 -1.62 -7.27 2.68
N THR A 324 -2.24 -6.72 1.64
CA THR A 324 -3.59 -6.13 1.71
C THR A 324 -4.62 -7.13 2.21
N GLU A 325 -4.52 -8.39 1.78
CA GLU A 325 -5.37 -9.50 2.18
C GLU A 325 -5.27 -9.84 3.67
N GLY A 326 -4.15 -9.48 4.32
CA GLY A 326 -3.94 -9.60 5.78
C GLY A 326 -4.38 -8.36 6.57
N GLY A 327 -4.94 -7.34 5.90
CA GLY A 327 -5.43 -6.10 6.48
C GLY A 327 -4.40 -5.10 6.99
N PRO A 328 -3.41 -4.69 6.27
CA PRO A 328 -2.10 -5.18 5.85
C PRO A 328 -1.24 -5.63 7.04
N GLY A 329 -1.67 -6.69 7.69
CA GLY A 329 -1.00 -7.35 8.79
C GLY A 329 -0.07 -8.47 8.34
N GLY A 330 0.78 -8.93 9.25
CA GLY A 330 1.75 -10.01 9.06
C GLY A 330 2.75 -10.08 10.19
N ALA A 331 3.97 -9.62 9.99
CA ALA A 331 5.03 -9.60 10.98
C ALA A 331 5.60 -8.20 11.18
N VAL A 332 6.19 -7.96 12.33
CA VAL A 332 6.83 -6.69 12.68
C VAL A 332 8.23 -6.90 13.23
N LEU A 333 9.07 -5.86 13.07
CA LEU A 333 10.30 -5.67 13.83
C LEU A 333 10.21 -4.36 14.60
N THR A 334 10.57 -4.41 15.87
CA THR A 334 10.78 -3.24 16.71
C THR A 334 12.10 -2.55 16.38
N HIS A 335 12.30 -1.35 16.92
CA HIS A 335 13.56 -0.61 16.71
C HIS A 335 14.80 -1.41 17.17
N GLU A 336 14.71 -2.03 18.32
CA GLU A 336 15.79 -2.84 18.91
C GLU A 336 16.13 -4.05 18.04
N GLU A 337 15.10 -4.73 17.52
CA GLU A 337 15.26 -5.87 16.62
C GLU A 337 15.83 -5.46 15.26
N ILE A 338 15.48 -4.27 14.76
CA ILE A 338 16.07 -3.70 13.54
C ILE A 338 17.56 -3.40 13.74
N LEU A 339 17.97 -2.89 14.91
CA LEU A 339 19.39 -2.66 15.23
C LEU A 339 20.15 -3.99 15.33
N GLU A 340 19.54 -5.04 15.86
CA GLU A 340 20.13 -6.37 15.97
C GLU A 340 20.24 -7.06 14.60
N ARG A 341 19.17 -6.96 13.78
CA ARG A 341 19.05 -7.66 12.48
C ARG A 341 18.37 -6.82 11.42
N PRO A 342 19.06 -5.82 10.83
CA PRO A 342 18.47 -4.88 9.89
C PRO A 342 17.98 -5.50 8.57
N TRP A 343 18.34 -6.76 8.30
CA TRP A 343 17.89 -7.50 7.10
C TRP A 343 16.74 -8.47 7.36
N ALA A 344 16.35 -8.70 8.61
CA ALA A 344 15.22 -9.55 8.94
C ALA A 344 13.89 -8.90 8.51
N SER A 345 12.85 -9.72 8.35
CA SER A 345 11.54 -9.27 7.90
C SER A 345 10.48 -9.32 9.01
N GLY A 346 10.82 -9.87 10.17
CA GLY A 346 9.98 -9.97 11.35
C GLY A 346 10.61 -10.87 12.40
N ARG A 347 10.11 -10.77 13.63
CA ARG A 347 10.39 -11.74 14.69
C ARG A 347 9.11 -12.28 15.30
N GLY A 348 8.14 -11.39 15.49
CA GLY A 348 6.80 -11.71 15.93
C GLY A 348 5.74 -11.37 14.91
N ALA A 349 4.57 -11.98 15.05
CA ALA A 349 3.39 -11.52 14.33
C ALA A 349 2.93 -10.16 14.86
N ASN A 350 2.12 -9.46 14.08
CA ASN A 350 1.37 -8.31 14.57
C ASN A 350 0.54 -8.71 15.82
N PRO A 351 0.30 -7.79 16.77
CA PRO A 351 -0.42 -8.08 18.02
C PRO A 351 -1.79 -8.74 17.87
N ASN A 352 -2.44 -8.60 16.70
CA ASN A 352 -3.76 -9.15 16.38
C ASN A 352 -3.72 -10.46 15.60
N GLY A 353 -2.57 -11.14 15.51
CA GLY A 353 -2.48 -12.34 14.68
C GLY A 353 -1.35 -13.28 15.03
N VAL A 354 -1.28 -14.33 14.25
CA VAL A 354 -0.22 -15.33 14.27
C VAL A 354 0.19 -15.67 12.85
N TYR A 355 1.45 -16.09 12.66
CA TYR A 355 1.90 -16.66 11.39
C TYR A 355 2.59 -18.00 11.61
N ARG A 356 2.59 -18.82 10.56
CA ARG A 356 3.35 -20.06 10.44
C ARG A 356 4.15 -20.04 9.15
N ILE A 357 5.18 -20.88 9.08
CA ILE A 357 5.93 -21.15 7.85
C ILE A 357 5.74 -22.63 7.58
N VAL A 358 5.13 -22.98 6.44
CA VAL A 358 4.67 -24.33 6.15
C VAL A 358 5.20 -24.87 4.84
N ASP A 359 5.30 -26.19 4.78
CA ASP A 359 5.57 -26.94 3.56
C ASP A 359 4.31 -27.00 2.64
N PRO A 360 4.38 -27.56 1.42
CA PRO A 360 3.21 -27.70 0.54
C PRO A 360 2.08 -28.57 1.12
N GLU A 361 2.38 -29.45 2.06
CA GLU A 361 1.44 -30.30 2.78
C GLU A 361 0.78 -29.60 3.98
N GLY A 362 1.22 -28.37 4.34
CA GLY A 362 0.68 -27.55 5.42
C GLY A 362 1.29 -27.83 6.80
N ASN A 363 2.39 -28.60 6.87
CA ASN A 363 3.12 -28.83 8.10
C ASN A 363 4.13 -27.70 8.35
N ASP A 364 4.41 -27.41 9.63
CA ASP A 364 5.47 -26.45 9.98
C ASP A 364 6.83 -26.97 9.52
N VAL A 365 7.60 -26.11 8.83
CA VAL A 365 8.97 -26.42 8.42
C VAL A 365 9.93 -26.36 9.61
N ALA A 366 11.06 -27.07 9.51
CA ALA A 366 12.11 -26.99 10.52
C ALA A 366 12.82 -25.62 10.49
N GLU A 367 13.55 -25.30 11.58
CA GLU A 367 14.36 -24.09 11.66
C GLU A 367 15.36 -24.01 10.50
N GLY A 368 15.43 -22.84 9.86
CA GLY A 368 16.28 -22.59 8.69
C GLY A 368 15.74 -23.13 7.38
N GLU A 369 14.70 -23.95 7.38
CA GLU A 369 14.03 -24.39 6.16
C GLU A 369 13.09 -23.31 5.61
N VAL A 370 12.94 -23.30 4.28
CA VAL A 370 12.07 -22.38 3.56
C VAL A 370 10.70 -23.00 3.34
N GLY A 371 9.67 -22.28 3.71
CA GLY A 371 8.27 -22.63 3.44
C GLY A 371 7.43 -21.42 3.12
N GLU A 372 6.14 -21.62 2.83
CA GLU A 372 5.18 -20.55 2.64
C GLU A 372 4.82 -19.93 4.00
N MET A 373 4.91 -18.60 4.10
CA MET A 373 4.34 -17.88 5.23
C MET A 373 2.81 -17.89 5.13
N ILE A 374 2.13 -18.43 6.10
CA ILE A 374 0.67 -18.36 6.23
C ILE A 374 0.29 -17.53 7.45
N LEU A 375 -0.83 -16.84 7.39
CA LEU A 375 -1.23 -15.82 8.35
C LEU A 375 -2.67 -16.04 8.82
N LYS A 376 -2.93 -15.81 10.10
CA LYS A 376 -4.29 -15.75 10.68
C LYS A 376 -4.35 -14.55 11.62
N SER A 377 -5.29 -13.63 11.39
CA SER A 377 -5.41 -12.39 12.19
C SER A 377 -6.83 -11.83 12.16
N GLU A 378 -7.14 -10.99 13.15
CA GLU A 378 -8.39 -10.24 13.23
C GLU A 378 -8.55 -9.21 12.09
N SER A 379 -7.44 -8.80 11.46
CA SER A 379 -7.44 -7.84 10.34
C SER A 379 -7.54 -8.49 8.96
N MET A 380 -7.60 -9.81 8.87
CA MET A 380 -7.62 -10.54 7.61
C MET A 380 -8.89 -10.25 6.81
N MET A 381 -8.75 -10.17 5.48
CA MET A 381 -9.89 -9.99 4.59
C MET A 381 -10.95 -11.09 4.76
N LYS A 382 -12.22 -10.77 4.50
CA LYS A 382 -13.30 -11.76 4.41
C LYS A 382 -13.16 -12.65 3.17
N GLY A 383 -12.52 -12.14 2.14
CA GLY A 383 -12.32 -12.78 0.84
C GLY A 383 -12.20 -11.75 -0.27
N TYR A 384 -12.08 -12.22 -1.50
CA TYR A 384 -12.12 -11.36 -2.68
C TYR A 384 -13.56 -11.11 -3.13
N TRP A 385 -13.88 -9.85 -3.43
CA TRP A 385 -15.19 -9.42 -3.89
C TRP A 385 -15.65 -10.22 -5.12
N ASN A 386 -16.81 -10.86 -5.04
CA ASN A 386 -17.40 -11.68 -6.09
C ASN A 386 -16.49 -12.78 -6.68
N LYS A 387 -15.45 -13.22 -5.93
CA LYS A 387 -14.50 -14.25 -6.40
C LYS A 387 -14.34 -15.37 -5.36
N PRO A 388 -15.37 -16.21 -5.15
CA PRO A 388 -15.35 -17.25 -4.12
C PRO A 388 -14.28 -18.32 -4.37
N GLU A 389 -14.01 -18.69 -5.63
CA GLU A 389 -12.98 -19.67 -5.97
C GLU A 389 -11.58 -19.15 -5.65
N GLU A 390 -11.29 -17.88 -5.96
CA GLU A 390 -10.00 -17.26 -5.64
C GLU A 390 -9.84 -17.08 -4.13
N THR A 391 -10.94 -16.80 -3.44
CA THR A 391 -10.97 -16.75 -1.97
C THR A 391 -10.62 -18.11 -1.37
N ALA A 392 -11.24 -19.17 -1.85
CA ALA A 392 -10.98 -20.55 -1.38
C ALA A 392 -9.56 -21.04 -1.65
N LYS A 393 -8.92 -20.56 -2.74
CA LYS A 393 -7.50 -20.83 -3.02
C LYS A 393 -6.56 -20.09 -2.05
N THR A 394 -6.96 -18.90 -1.61
CA THR A 394 -6.13 -18.01 -0.80
C THR A 394 -6.35 -18.19 0.70
N ILE A 395 -7.60 -18.47 1.12
CA ILE A 395 -7.93 -18.76 2.53
C ILE A 395 -8.29 -20.24 2.62
N ARG A 396 -7.43 -21.02 3.28
CA ARG A 396 -7.59 -22.46 3.49
C ARG A 396 -7.55 -22.77 4.99
N ASP A 397 -8.54 -23.47 5.49
CA ASP A 397 -8.66 -23.85 6.90
C ASP A 397 -8.53 -22.66 7.88
N GLY A 398 -9.01 -21.49 7.45
CA GLY A 398 -8.93 -20.24 8.20
C GLY A 398 -7.55 -19.58 8.21
N TRP A 399 -6.60 -20.04 7.40
CA TRP A 399 -5.29 -19.45 7.18
C TRP A 399 -5.21 -18.76 5.82
N LEU A 400 -4.70 -17.54 5.81
CA LEU A 400 -4.37 -16.81 4.61
C LEU A 400 -3.01 -17.28 4.08
N HIS A 401 -3.00 -17.88 2.90
CA HIS A 401 -1.80 -18.26 2.16
C HIS A 401 -1.27 -17.02 1.44
N THR A 402 -0.11 -16.53 1.88
CA THR A 402 0.42 -15.24 1.43
C THR A 402 1.10 -15.33 0.06
N GLY A 403 1.57 -16.52 -0.32
CA GLY A 403 2.44 -16.73 -1.47
C GLY A 403 3.86 -16.18 -1.27
N ASP A 404 4.19 -15.71 -0.07
CA ASP A 404 5.53 -15.26 0.29
C ASP A 404 6.29 -16.41 0.94
N LEU A 405 7.51 -16.69 0.47
CA LEU A 405 8.41 -17.70 1.03
C LEU A 405 9.25 -17.07 2.14
N ALA A 406 9.32 -17.75 3.26
CA ALA A 406 10.04 -17.31 4.44
C ALA A 406 10.83 -18.46 5.07
N LYS A 407 11.81 -18.11 5.90
CA LYS A 407 12.48 -19.03 6.83
C LYS A 407 12.56 -18.40 8.21
N ARG A 408 12.58 -19.24 9.24
CA ARG A 408 12.76 -18.80 10.63
C ARG A 408 14.11 -19.32 11.14
N GLU A 409 14.88 -18.41 11.70
CA GLU A 409 16.15 -18.74 12.36
C GLU A 409 15.91 -19.23 13.80
N SER A 410 16.90 -19.90 14.40
CA SER A 410 16.81 -20.48 15.76
C SER A 410 16.53 -19.45 16.86
N ASP A 411 16.90 -18.19 16.65
CA ASP A 411 16.62 -17.07 17.57
C ASP A 411 15.24 -16.41 17.36
N GLY A 412 14.43 -16.99 16.46
CA GLY A 412 13.06 -16.60 16.18
C GLY A 412 12.89 -15.50 15.15
N PHE A 413 13.97 -14.93 14.62
CA PHE A 413 13.85 -13.99 13.49
C PHE A 413 13.37 -14.71 12.23
N MET A 414 12.52 -14.03 11.48
CA MET A 414 11.99 -14.48 10.19
C MET A 414 12.55 -13.60 9.08
N THR A 415 12.94 -14.23 8.00
CA THR A 415 13.38 -13.56 6.77
C THR A 415 12.49 -13.99 5.61
N LEU A 416 11.86 -13.03 4.93
CA LEU A 416 11.26 -13.29 3.63
C LEU A 416 12.38 -13.55 2.61
N VAL A 417 12.30 -14.68 1.94
CA VAL A 417 13.33 -15.08 0.97
C VAL A 417 12.91 -14.76 -0.46
N ASP A 418 11.64 -14.88 -0.80
CA ASP A 418 11.09 -14.50 -2.10
C ASP A 418 9.56 -14.59 -2.12
N ARG A 419 8.94 -14.27 -3.25
CA ARG A 419 7.62 -14.72 -3.61
C ARG A 419 7.67 -16.05 -4.33
N MET A 420 6.75 -16.95 -3.99
CA MET A 420 6.66 -18.28 -4.61
C MET A 420 6.67 -18.21 -6.14
N LYS A 421 5.97 -17.23 -6.71
CA LYS A 421 5.87 -17.00 -8.18
C LYS A 421 7.10 -16.33 -8.81
N ASP A 422 7.96 -15.71 -8.03
CA ASP A 422 9.14 -14.98 -8.49
C ASP A 422 10.43 -15.80 -8.28
N MET A 423 10.32 -16.93 -7.56
CA MET A 423 11.39 -17.90 -7.40
C MET A 423 11.79 -18.49 -8.76
N ILE A 424 13.08 -18.54 -9.00
CA ILE A 424 13.67 -19.03 -10.27
C ILE A 424 14.08 -20.49 -10.09
N ILE A 425 13.62 -21.38 -10.96
CA ILE A 425 13.97 -22.80 -10.92
C ILE A 425 15.00 -23.09 -12.00
N SER A 426 16.28 -23.15 -11.61
CA SER A 426 17.39 -23.36 -12.54
C SER A 426 18.09 -24.69 -12.28
N GLY A 427 18.02 -25.61 -13.22
CA GLY A 427 18.63 -26.94 -13.11
C GLY A 427 18.12 -27.74 -11.89
N GLY A 428 16.82 -27.62 -11.58
CA GLY A 428 16.17 -28.27 -10.43
C GLY A 428 16.51 -27.64 -9.07
N LYS A 429 17.14 -26.48 -9.03
CA LYS A 429 17.47 -25.75 -7.82
C LYS A 429 16.66 -24.46 -7.71
N ASN A 430 16.11 -24.21 -6.53
CA ASN A 430 15.42 -22.97 -6.23
C ASN A 430 16.44 -21.85 -6.02
N ILE A 431 16.26 -20.76 -6.74
CA ILE A 431 17.04 -19.54 -6.62
C ILE A 431 16.05 -18.42 -6.26
N TYR A 432 16.28 -17.79 -5.13
CA TYR A 432 15.44 -16.71 -4.65
C TYR A 432 15.91 -15.38 -5.24
N SER A 433 15.04 -14.75 -6.00
CA SER A 433 15.36 -13.52 -6.72
C SER A 433 15.80 -12.39 -5.78
N ALA A 434 15.17 -12.27 -4.61
CA ALA A 434 15.54 -11.28 -3.60
C ALA A 434 16.94 -11.49 -3.01
N GLU A 435 17.38 -12.74 -2.86
CA GLU A 435 18.74 -13.04 -2.40
C GLU A 435 19.80 -12.56 -3.40
N VAL A 436 19.52 -12.75 -4.68
CA VAL A 436 20.40 -12.27 -5.77
C VAL A 436 20.36 -10.74 -5.87
N GLU A 437 19.18 -10.13 -5.75
CA GLU A 437 19.03 -8.67 -5.70
C GLU A 437 19.85 -8.04 -4.57
N ASN A 438 19.77 -8.60 -3.37
CA ASN A 438 20.54 -8.11 -2.22
C ASN A 438 22.06 -8.18 -2.47
N ALA A 439 22.55 -9.28 -3.05
CA ALA A 439 23.97 -9.42 -3.34
C ALA A 439 24.44 -8.45 -4.44
N VAL A 440 23.66 -8.28 -5.48
CA VAL A 440 23.99 -7.38 -6.61
C VAL A 440 23.88 -5.90 -6.22
N SER A 441 22.90 -5.54 -5.39
CA SER A 441 22.69 -4.15 -4.94
C SER A 441 23.85 -3.58 -4.13
N GLY A 442 24.69 -4.44 -3.54
CA GLY A 442 25.93 -4.03 -2.85
C GLY A 442 27.05 -3.57 -3.78
N HIS A 443 26.95 -3.82 -5.08
CA HIS A 443 27.97 -3.42 -6.05
C HIS A 443 27.96 -1.89 -6.26
N PRO A 444 29.11 -1.18 -6.15
CA PRO A 444 29.18 0.29 -6.21
C PRO A 444 28.67 0.90 -7.53
N GLY A 445 28.73 0.15 -8.63
CA GLY A 445 28.21 0.58 -9.93
C GLY A 445 26.71 0.34 -10.14
N VAL A 446 25.98 -0.21 -9.15
CA VAL A 446 24.55 -0.51 -9.22
C VAL A 446 23.77 0.51 -8.41
N LEU A 447 22.87 1.23 -9.08
CA LEU A 447 21.93 2.16 -8.43
C LEU A 447 20.67 1.44 -7.94
N ASP A 448 20.13 0.54 -8.78
CA ASP A 448 18.94 -0.26 -8.49
C ASP A 448 19.01 -1.59 -9.27
N VAL A 449 18.36 -2.63 -8.75
CA VAL A 449 18.36 -3.96 -9.38
C VAL A 449 17.06 -4.70 -9.14
N ALA A 450 16.64 -5.43 -10.17
CA ALA A 450 15.60 -6.45 -10.09
C ALA A 450 16.09 -7.74 -10.76
N VAL A 451 15.72 -8.88 -10.17
CA VAL A 451 16.13 -10.20 -10.70
C VAL A 451 14.89 -10.99 -11.11
N VAL A 452 14.95 -11.55 -12.31
CA VAL A 452 13.89 -12.39 -12.89
C VAL A 452 14.46 -13.64 -13.54
N GLY A 453 13.61 -14.67 -13.67
CA GLY A 453 13.93 -15.85 -14.45
C GLY A 453 13.65 -15.64 -15.96
N ASP A 454 14.59 -16.06 -16.79
CA ASP A 454 14.40 -16.20 -18.24
C ASP A 454 14.40 -17.67 -18.64
N LEU A 455 13.68 -18.04 -19.69
CA LEU A 455 13.62 -19.42 -20.17
C LEU A 455 14.99 -19.89 -20.70
N HIS A 456 15.35 -21.13 -20.40
CA HIS A 456 16.61 -21.70 -20.81
C HIS A 456 16.45 -23.19 -21.17
N GLU A 457 16.87 -23.60 -22.36
CA GLU A 457 16.66 -24.95 -22.89
C GLU A 457 17.16 -26.08 -21.99
N VAL A 458 18.30 -25.88 -21.32
CA VAL A 458 18.94 -26.92 -20.49
C VAL A 458 18.56 -26.83 -19.02
N TYR A 459 18.37 -25.62 -18.52
CA TYR A 459 18.18 -25.39 -17.06
C TYR A 459 16.74 -25.11 -16.65
N GLY A 460 15.81 -25.02 -17.61
CA GLY A 460 14.44 -24.56 -17.38
C GLY A 460 14.38 -23.05 -17.30
N GLU A 461 15.01 -22.47 -16.27
CA GLU A 461 15.20 -21.02 -16.15
C GLU A 461 16.66 -20.65 -15.88
N THR A 462 17.01 -19.41 -16.18
CA THR A 462 18.29 -18.78 -15.85
C THR A 462 18.11 -17.45 -15.17
N VAL A 463 19.08 -17.05 -14.36
CA VAL A 463 19.04 -15.80 -13.59
C VAL A 463 19.42 -14.61 -14.47
N VAL A 464 18.53 -13.64 -14.59
CA VAL A 464 18.77 -12.37 -15.28
C VAL A 464 18.68 -11.22 -14.27
N ALA A 465 19.74 -10.43 -14.17
CA ALA A 465 19.74 -9.20 -13.40
C ALA A 465 19.40 -8.01 -14.32
N VAL A 466 18.33 -7.29 -13.98
CA VAL A 466 17.98 -6.02 -14.62
C VAL A 466 18.52 -4.91 -13.72
N VAL A 467 19.43 -4.11 -14.22
CA VAL A 467 20.23 -3.16 -13.46
C VAL A 467 20.01 -1.73 -13.95
N VAL A 468 19.81 -0.82 -13.03
CA VAL A 468 19.98 0.63 -13.25
C VAL A 468 21.38 0.97 -12.81
N PRO A 469 22.29 1.37 -13.72
CA PRO A 469 23.65 1.70 -13.37
C PRO A 469 23.73 3.01 -12.56
N ALA A 470 24.69 3.10 -11.63
CA ALA A 470 24.96 4.32 -10.89
C ALA A 470 25.53 5.43 -11.80
N ASP A 471 26.31 5.04 -12.80
CA ASP A 471 26.80 5.88 -13.89
C ASP A 471 26.34 5.28 -15.22
N PRO A 472 25.37 5.91 -15.92
CA PRO A 472 24.89 5.41 -17.21
C PRO A 472 25.94 5.32 -18.32
N GLU A 473 27.00 6.14 -18.25
CA GLU A 473 28.08 6.15 -19.23
C GLU A 473 29.10 5.01 -19.00
N ASN A 474 29.16 4.47 -17.76
CA ASN A 474 30.06 3.39 -17.37
C ASN A 474 29.32 2.30 -16.59
N PRO A 475 28.40 1.56 -17.20
CA PRO A 475 27.65 0.52 -16.51
C PRO A 475 28.58 -0.63 -16.07
N PRO A 476 28.35 -1.25 -14.89
CA PRO A 476 29.16 -2.37 -14.42
C PRO A 476 29.01 -3.58 -15.36
N THR A 477 30.08 -4.29 -15.66
CA THR A 477 30.04 -5.48 -16.53
C THR A 477 29.37 -6.67 -15.82
N LEU A 478 28.90 -7.67 -16.60
CA LEU A 478 28.38 -8.92 -16.04
C LEU A 478 29.43 -9.60 -15.14
N GLU A 479 30.69 -9.62 -15.57
CA GLU A 479 31.79 -10.20 -14.81
C GLU A 479 31.98 -9.50 -13.45
N SER A 480 32.01 -8.18 -13.45
CA SER A 480 32.15 -7.38 -12.21
C SER A 480 30.98 -7.63 -11.23
N ILE A 481 29.75 -7.66 -11.74
CA ILE A 481 28.56 -7.99 -10.91
C ILE A 481 28.67 -9.41 -10.36
N ARG A 482 29.09 -10.39 -11.17
CA ARG A 482 29.26 -11.78 -10.74
C ARG A 482 30.36 -11.94 -9.70
N GLU A 483 31.51 -11.28 -9.89
CA GLU A 483 32.62 -11.28 -8.91
C GLU A 483 32.18 -10.72 -7.56
N HIS A 484 31.44 -9.62 -7.61
CA HIS A 484 30.90 -9.02 -6.38
C HIS A 484 29.88 -9.95 -5.70
N ALA A 485 28.91 -10.44 -6.43
CA ALA A 485 27.87 -11.32 -5.90
C ALA A 485 28.42 -12.68 -5.43
N ALA A 486 29.50 -13.18 -6.02
CA ALA A 486 30.14 -14.43 -5.63
C ALA A 486 30.76 -14.38 -4.21
N GLN A 487 30.95 -13.20 -3.63
CA GLN A 487 31.42 -13.07 -2.25
C GLN A 487 30.39 -13.61 -1.24
N THR A 488 29.10 -13.63 -1.61
CA THR A 488 27.99 -14.03 -0.73
C THR A 488 27.11 -15.12 -1.32
N LEU A 489 27.13 -15.33 -2.65
CA LEU A 489 26.28 -16.28 -3.34
C LEU A 489 27.02 -17.50 -3.88
N ALA A 490 26.36 -18.65 -3.81
CA ALA A 490 26.82 -19.85 -4.49
C ALA A 490 26.81 -19.67 -6.02
N LYS A 491 27.75 -20.31 -6.74
CA LYS A 491 27.96 -20.16 -8.19
C LYS A 491 26.70 -20.33 -9.05
N PHE A 492 25.81 -21.23 -8.67
CA PHE A 492 24.58 -21.51 -9.46
C PHE A 492 23.52 -20.40 -9.35
N LYS A 493 23.63 -19.51 -8.32
CA LYS A 493 22.75 -18.37 -8.11
C LYS A 493 23.19 -17.10 -8.85
N LEU A 494 24.42 -17.08 -9.34
CA LEU A 494 24.99 -15.88 -9.98
C LEU A 494 24.25 -15.56 -11.30
N PRO A 495 23.98 -14.26 -11.57
CA PRO A 495 23.37 -13.84 -12.84
C PRO A 495 24.13 -14.36 -14.06
N ARG A 496 23.41 -14.82 -15.06
CA ARG A 496 23.99 -15.25 -16.34
C ARG A 496 23.84 -14.20 -17.43
N LYS A 497 22.89 -13.27 -17.28
CA LYS A 497 22.63 -12.14 -18.15
C LYS A 497 22.43 -10.90 -17.29
N VAL A 498 22.88 -9.75 -17.79
CA VAL A 498 22.57 -8.43 -17.22
C VAL A 498 21.92 -7.60 -18.30
N LEU A 499 20.84 -6.92 -17.97
CA LEU A 499 20.16 -5.95 -18.82
C LEU A 499 20.15 -4.60 -18.13
N TYR A 500 20.47 -3.55 -18.88
CA TYR A 500 20.48 -2.18 -18.35
C TYR A 500 19.23 -1.45 -18.82
N ARG A 501 18.33 -1.19 -17.85
CA ARG A 501 17.07 -0.47 -18.10
C ARG A 501 16.42 -0.03 -16.81
N ASP A 502 15.44 0.86 -16.93
CA ASP A 502 14.58 1.25 -15.80
C ASP A 502 13.79 0.06 -15.26
N ILE A 503 13.61 0.04 -13.93
CA ILE A 503 12.86 -0.99 -13.23
C ILE A 503 11.42 -0.47 -12.99
N PRO A 504 10.42 -1.04 -13.67
CA PRO A 504 9.04 -0.62 -13.52
C PRO A 504 8.53 -0.92 -12.10
N ARG A 505 7.94 0.08 -11.48
CA ARG A 505 7.36 -0.02 -10.14
C ARG A 505 5.90 0.43 -10.18
N ASN A 506 5.11 -0.11 -9.28
CA ASN A 506 3.79 0.44 -9.02
C ASN A 506 3.91 1.71 -8.14
N PRO A 507 2.83 2.50 -7.97
CA PRO A 507 2.86 3.72 -7.16
C PRO A 507 3.24 3.51 -5.68
N SER A 508 3.13 2.29 -5.16
CA SER A 508 3.62 1.93 -3.83
C SER A 508 5.11 1.57 -3.79
N GLY A 509 5.83 1.77 -4.90
CA GLY A 509 7.26 1.47 -5.02
C GLY A 509 7.61 0.00 -5.26
N LYS A 510 6.62 -0.90 -5.36
CA LYS A 510 6.86 -2.34 -5.58
C LYS A 510 7.24 -2.62 -7.02
N ILE A 511 8.31 -3.41 -7.21
CA ILE A 511 8.79 -3.85 -8.53
C ILE A 511 7.72 -4.70 -9.23
N LEU A 512 7.45 -4.38 -10.50
CA LEU A 512 6.53 -5.12 -11.37
C LEU A 512 7.30 -6.22 -12.13
N LYS A 513 7.76 -7.26 -11.39
CA LYS A 513 8.60 -8.34 -11.95
C LYS A 513 7.96 -9.06 -13.15
N HIS A 514 6.63 -9.15 -13.21
CA HIS A 514 5.95 -9.74 -14.37
C HIS A 514 6.25 -8.96 -15.66
N ARG A 515 6.21 -7.62 -15.64
CA ARG A 515 6.55 -6.78 -16.80
C ARG A 515 8.00 -6.92 -17.21
N LEU A 516 8.91 -7.05 -16.23
CA LEU A 516 10.33 -7.32 -16.51
C LEU A 516 10.52 -8.69 -17.14
N ARG A 517 9.84 -9.71 -16.60
CA ARG A 517 9.91 -11.09 -17.12
C ARG A 517 9.40 -11.18 -18.57
N ASP A 518 8.27 -10.51 -18.85
CA ASP A 518 7.71 -10.47 -20.21
C ASP A 518 8.65 -9.75 -21.19
N ALA A 519 9.26 -8.64 -20.76
CA ALA A 519 10.23 -7.91 -21.57
C ALA A 519 11.51 -8.71 -21.82
N VAL A 520 12.05 -9.40 -20.80
CA VAL A 520 13.23 -10.26 -20.92
C VAL A 520 12.97 -11.42 -21.89
N ARG A 521 11.82 -12.09 -21.76
CA ARG A 521 11.43 -13.22 -22.62
C ARG A 521 11.19 -12.81 -24.08
N SER A 522 10.62 -11.62 -24.32
CA SER A 522 10.44 -11.11 -25.68
C SER A 522 11.76 -10.76 -26.36
N GLU A 523 12.76 -10.28 -25.63
CA GLU A 523 14.11 -10.04 -26.19
C GLU A 523 14.82 -11.34 -26.49
N SER A 524 14.76 -12.33 -25.58
CA SER A 524 15.39 -13.63 -25.79
C SER A 524 14.74 -14.46 -26.90
N ALA A 525 13.46 -14.20 -27.23
CA ALA A 525 12.78 -14.85 -28.38
C ALA A 525 13.08 -14.19 -29.73
N GLY A 526 13.65 -12.97 -29.73
CA GLY A 526 14.07 -12.25 -30.95
C GLY A 526 15.54 -12.42 -31.32
N GLU A 527 16.33 -13.01 -30.41
CA GLU A 527 17.73 -13.46 -30.65
C GLU A 527 17.76 -14.92 -31.15
#